data_46dbc82a2f8d1dce4678493a0c1fefaf
#
_entry.id   46dbc82a2f8d1dce4678493a0c1fefaf
#
_cell.length_a   1.000
_cell.length_b   1.000
_cell.length_c   1.000
_cell.angle_alpha   90.00
_cell.angle_beta   90.00
_cell.angle_gamma   90.00
#
_symmetry.space_group_name_H-M   'P 1'
#
loop_
_entity.id
_entity.type
_entity.pdbx_description
1 polymer ?
#
loop_
_entity_poly.entity_id
_entity_poly.type
_entity_poly.pdbx_seq_one_letter_code
_entity_poly.pdbx_strand_id
1 'polypeptide(L)'
;NEYENLIVTRTLSKAFALAGIRCGFAIANENLIKAMLKVIDPYPICDPVAQIAVQALSDHGVEMTKERALKCNERREKLEADLKALPFVKKIFVSFGNFLLVEFTDGPAVFNAMAQKGVILRSFETKKGLKNCVRISIGSEAELEELMRYLKALEI
;
A
#
# COMPACT_ATOMS: atom_id res chain seq x y z
N ASN A 1 -6.44 -12.52 -25.10
CA ASN A 1 -5.45 -13.06 -24.14
C ASN A 1 -4.43 -13.90 -24.90
N GLU A 2 -3.17 -13.50 -24.87
CA GLU A 2 -2.06 -14.29 -25.44
C GLU A 2 -1.75 -15.55 -24.60
N TYR A 3 -2.19 -15.58 -23.35
CA TYR A 3 -1.90 -16.66 -22.39
C TYR A 3 -3.19 -17.23 -21.81
N GLU A 4 -3.43 -18.50 -22.07
CA GLU A 4 -4.64 -19.21 -21.59
C GLU A 4 -4.65 -19.45 -20.09
N ASN A 5 -3.47 -19.52 -19.45
CA ASN A 5 -3.28 -19.81 -18.03
C ASN A 5 -3.01 -18.55 -17.17
N LEU A 6 -3.17 -17.33 -17.73
CA LEU A 6 -2.95 -16.09 -17.00
C LEU A 6 -4.24 -15.59 -16.36
N ILE A 7 -4.16 -15.27 -15.07
CA ILE A 7 -5.19 -14.56 -14.31
C ILE A 7 -4.60 -13.25 -13.81
N VAL A 8 -5.18 -12.12 -14.24
CA VAL A 8 -4.82 -10.78 -13.76
C VAL A 8 -5.86 -10.35 -12.72
N THR A 9 -5.42 -10.16 -11.48
CA THR A 9 -6.30 -9.66 -10.41
C THR A 9 -6.14 -8.17 -10.21
N ARG A 10 -7.23 -7.49 -9.89
CA ARG A 10 -7.28 -6.07 -9.54
C ARG A 10 -8.13 -5.87 -8.30
N THR A 11 -7.90 -4.77 -7.60
CA THR A 11 -8.66 -4.42 -6.38
C THR A 11 -8.95 -2.93 -6.33
N LEU A 12 -10.11 -2.58 -5.80
CA LEU A 12 -10.46 -1.19 -5.48
C LEU A 12 -9.90 -0.73 -4.12
N SER A 13 -9.25 -1.63 -3.37
CA SER A 13 -8.78 -1.38 -2.00
C SER A 13 -7.63 -0.38 -1.88
N LYS A 14 -6.82 -0.17 -2.92
CA LYS A 14 -5.59 0.63 -2.88
C LYS A 14 -5.76 1.97 -3.62
N ALA A 15 -5.48 2.03 -4.90
CA ALA A 15 -5.52 3.26 -5.68
C ALA A 15 -6.89 3.97 -5.64
N PHE A 16 -7.98 3.23 -5.60
CA PHE A 16 -9.33 3.76 -5.45
C PHE A 16 -9.71 4.14 -4.00
N ALA A 17 -8.85 3.86 -3.01
CA ALA A 17 -9.08 4.14 -1.60
C ALA A 17 -10.35 3.48 -1.00
N LEU A 18 -10.79 2.35 -1.55
CA LEU A 18 -12.03 1.65 -1.19
C LEU A 18 -11.77 0.30 -0.51
N ALA A 19 -10.81 0.26 0.42
CA ALA A 19 -10.47 -0.98 1.12
C ALA A 19 -11.64 -1.59 1.90
N GLY A 20 -12.53 -0.76 2.43
CA GLY A 20 -13.70 -1.16 3.24
C GLY A 20 -14.77 -1.91 2.46
N ILE A 21 -14.92 -1.66 1.15
CA ILE A 21 -15.98 -2.30 0.35
C ILE A 21 -15.65 -3.74 -0.07
N ARG A 22 -14.43 -4.21 0.16
CA ARG A 22 -13.98 -5.58 -0.13
C ARG A 22 -14.21 -6.02 -1.59
N CYS A 23 -14.06 -5.10 -2.55
CA CYS A 23 -14.30 -5.35 -3.97
C CYS A 23 -12.97 -5.47 -4.74
N GLY A 24 -12.93 -6.49 -5.60
CA GLY A 24 -11.87 -6.74 -6.57
C GLY A 24 -12.41 -7.55 -7.74
N PHE A 25 -11.63 -7.71 -8.77
CA PHE A 25 -12.02 -8.47 -9.94
C PHE A 25 -10.82 -9.20 -10.57
N ALA A 26 -11.12 -10.22 -11.34
CA ALA A 26 -10.16 -10.99 -12.11
C ALA A 26 -10.47 -10.90 -13.61
N ILE A 27 -9.42 -10.87 -14.41
CA ILE A 27 -9.47 -10.93 -15.87
C ILE A 27 -8.67 -12.16 -16.29
N ALA A 28 -9.31 -13.09 -16.98
CA ALA A 28 -8.69 -14.34 -17.41
C ALA A 28 -9.38 -14.91 -18.66
N ASN A 29 -8.87 -16.03 -19.16
CA ASN A 29 -9.56 -16.84 -20.17
C ASN A 29 -10.94 -17.28 -19.66
N GLU A 30 -11.92 -17.39 -20.56
CA GLU A 30 -13.31 -17.73 -20.23
C GLU A 30 -13.43 -19.05 -19.45
N ASN A 31 -12.65 -20.06 -19.76
CA ASN A 31 -12.67 -21.36 -19.07
C ASN A 31 -12.21 -21.23 -17.61
N LEU A 32 -11.20 -20.37 -17.36
CA LEU A 32 -10.74 -20.08 -15.98
C LEU A 32 -11.82 -19.31 -15.21
N ILE A 33 -12.44 -18.30 -15.84
CA ILE A 33 -13.54 -17.56 -15.19
C ILE A 33 -14.72 -18.50 -14.87
N LYS A 34 -15.12 -19.38 -15.80
CA LYS A 34 -16.16 -20.38 -15.55
C LYS A 34 -15.82 -21.32 -14.39
N ALA A 35 -14.53 -21.70 -14.26
CA ALA A 35 -14.09 -22.52 -13.13
C ALA A 35 -14.14 -21.74 -11.81
N MET A 36 -13.74 -20.48 -11.78
CA MET A 36 -13.83 -19.61 -10.61
C MET A 36 -15.27 -19.38 -10.17
N LEU A 37 -16.19 -19.18 -11.10
CA LEU A 37 -17.62 -18.97 -10.81
C LEU A 37 -18.29 -20.20 -10.16
N LYS A 38 -17.71 -21.41 -10.27
CA LYS A 38 -18.24 -22.60 -9.60
C LYS A 38 -17.96 -22.64 -8.09
N VAL A 39 -16.98 -21.86 -7.61
CA VAL A 39 -16.51 -21.88 -6.22
C VAL A 39 -16.72 -20.55 -5.50
N ILE A 40 -17.11 -19.50 -6.21
CA ILE A 40 -17.45 -18.23 -5.61
C ILE A 40 -18.86 -18.28 -5.03
N ASP A 41 -19.11 -17.51 -3.96
CA ASP A 41 -20.44 -17.40 -3.37
C ASP A 41 -21.48 -16.91 -4.39
N PRO A 42 -22.73 -17.35 -4.31
CA PRO A 42 -23.80 -16.95 -5.24
C PRO A 42 -24.04 -15.43 -5.27
N TYR A 43 -23.80 -14.75 -4.15
CA TYR A 43 -23.98 -13.31 -3.96
C TYR A 43 -22.69 -12.66 -3.41
N PRO A 44 -21.58 -12.65 -4.17
CA PRO A 44 -20.28 -12.26 -3.67
C PRO A 44 -20.17 -10.76 -3.38
N ILE A 45 -21.04 -9.94 -3.97
CA ILE A 45 -21.06 -8.48 -3.84
C ILE A 45 -22.51 -8.03 -3.61
N CYS A 46 -22.74 -7.30 -2.51
CA CYS A 46 -24.05 -6.70 -2.24
C CYS A 46 -24.28 -5.42 -3.06
N ASP A 47 -25.54 -5.06 -3.30
CA ASP A 47 -25.92 -3.93 -4.15
C ASP A 47 -25.27 -2.60 -3.77
N PRO A 48 -25.18 -2.17 -2.49
CA PRO A 48 -24.49 -0.94 -2.13
C PRO A 48 -23.02 -0.92 -2.55
N VAL A 49 -22.32 -2.06 -2.42
CA VAL A 49 -20.92 -2.21 -2.84
C VAL A 49 -20.81 -2.13 -4.35
N ALA A 50 -21.74 -2.76 -5.09
CA ALA A 50 -21.75 -2.69 -6.54
C ALA A 50 -21.96 -1.25 -7.03
N GLN A 51 -22.89 -0.49 -6.44
CA GLN A 51 -23.14 0.91 -6.78
C GLN A 51 -21.93 1.79 -6.53
N ILE A 52 -21.25 1.64 -5.37
CA ILE A 52 -20.01 2.36 -5.05
C ILE A 52 -18.91 2.00 -6.06
N ALA A 53 -18.78 0.74 -6.41
CA ALA A 53 -17.78 0.29 -7.39
C ALA A 53 -18.03 0.88 -8.78
N VAL A 54 -19.28 0.93 -9.25
CA VAL A 54 -19.66 1.54 -10.52
C VAL A 54 -19.30 3.03 -10.54
N GLN A 55 -19.60 3.78 -9.47
CA GLN A 55 -19.22 5.18 -9.37
C GLN A 55 -17.70 5.37 -9.38
N ALA A 56 -16.96 4.55 -8.63
CA ALA A 56 -15.51 4.61 -8.59
C ALA A 56 -14.85 4.31 -9.95
N LEU A 57 -15.47 3.47 -10.75
CA LEU A 57 -14.99 3.08 -12.08
C LEU A 57 -15.54 3.97 -13.22
N SER A 58 -16.31 5.03 -12.90
CA SER A 58 -16.64 6.06 -13.90
C SER A 58 -15.40 6.79 -14.38
N ASP A 59 -15.48 7.46 -15.54
CA ASP A 59 -14.37 8.24 -16.08
C ASP A 59 -13.81 9.23 -15.05
N HIS A 60 -14.68 9.92 -14.33
CA HIS A 60 -14.28 10.84 -13.24
C HIS A 60 -13.57 10.10 -12.09
N GLY A 61 -14.09 8.95 -11.64
CA GLY A 61 -13.48 8.15 -10.57
C GLY A 61 -12.11 7.59 -10.95
N VAL A 62 -11.98 7.17 -12.20
CA VAL A 62 -10.70 6.70 -12.76
C VAL A 62 -9.68 7.85 -12.83
N GLU A 63 -10.08 9.05 -13.27
CA GLU A 63 -9.19 10.21 -13.34
C GLU A 63 -8.70 10.64 -11.96
N MET A 64 -9.61 10.77 -10.98
CA MET A 64 -9.25 11.03 -9.58
C MET A 64 -8.26 9.98 -9.04
N THR A 65 -8.43 8.72 -9.42
CA THR A 65 -7.55 7.63 -8.99
C THR A 65 -6.16 7.77 -9.58
N LYS A 66 -6.03 8.16 -10.85
CA LYS A 66 -4.74 8.43 -11.50
C LYS A 66 -4.01 9.59 -10.80
N GLU A 67 -4.70 10.69 -10.53
CA GLU A 67 -4.12 11.84 -9.82
C GLU A 67 -3.61 11.44 -8.42
N ARG A 68 -4.39 10.66 -7.65
CA ARG A 68 -3.96 10.14 -6.34
C ARG A 68 -2.73 9.25 -6.45
N ALA A 69 -2.68 8.40 -7.45
CA ALA A 69 -1.54 7.52 -7.68
C ALA A 69 -0.27 8.31 -8.02
N LEU A 70 -0.38 9.36 -8.86
CA LEU A 70 0.75 10.24 -9.17
C LEU A 70 1.27 10.95 -7.91
N LYS A 71 0.40 11.61 -7.15
CA LYS A 71 0.77 12.25 -5.88
C LYS A 71 1.40 11.28 -4.86
N CYS A 72 0.88 10.04 -4.80
CA CYS A 72 1.46 9.01 -3.94
C CYS A 72 2.88 8.62 -4.39
N ASN A 73 3.12 8.51 -5.69
CA ASN A 73 4.44 8.20 -6.24
C ASN A 73 5.44 9.32 -5.95
N GLU A 74 5.08 10.58 -6.20
CA GLU A 74 5.92 11.75 -5.91
C GLU A 74 6.31 11.80 -4.43
N ARG A 75 5.34 11.61 -3.53
CA ARG A 75 5.60 11.59 -2.08
C ARG A 75 6.47 10.40 -1.68
N ARG A 76 6.29 9.24 -2.29
CA ARG A 76 7.12 8.05 -2.03
C ARG A 76 8.57 8.32 -2.41
N GLU A 77 8.82 8.90 -3.58
CA GLU A 77 10.16 9.23 -4.07
C GLU A 77 10.83 10.28 -3.17
N LYS A 78 10.10 11.32 -2.77
CA LYS A 78 10.59 12.32 -1.82
C LYS A 78 10.93 11.69 -0.47
N LEU A 79 10.02 10.88 0.09
CA LEU A 79 10.26 10.19 1.36
C LEU A 79 11.46 9.24 1.28
N GLU A 80 11.62 8.51 0.19
CA GLU A 80 12.78 7.64 -0.04
C GLU A 80 14.10 8.43 -0.03
N ALA A 81 14.14 9.59 -0.69
CA ALA A 81 15.30 10.47 -0.70
C ALA A 81 15.61 11.01 0.71
N ASP A 82 14.60 11.48 1.43
CA ASP A 82 14.73 12.01 2.79
C ASP A 82 15.22 10.92 3.78
N LEU A 83 14.70 9.71 3.67
CA LEU A 83 15.11 8.58 4.52
C LEU A 83 16.56 8.14 4.24
N LYS A 84 17.02 8.17 2.99
CA LYS A 84 18.40 7.84 2.63
C LYS A 84 19.44 8.75 3.28
N ALA A 85 19.04 9.96 3.67
CA ALA A 85 19.92 10.90 4.34
C ALA A 85 20.10 10.61 5.86
N LEU A 86 19.29 9.69 6.44
CA LEU A 86 19.40 9.35 7.85
C LEU A 86 20.48 8.29 8.09
N PRO A 87 21.42 8.49 9.04
CA PRO A 87 22.57 7.62 9.24
C PRO A 87 22.20 6.20 9.72
N PHE A 88 21.05 6.05 10.34
CA PHE A 88 20.56 4.78 10.86
C PHE A 88 19.66 4.00 9.88
N VAL A 89 19.46 4.48 8.65
CA VAL A 89 18.81 3.77 7.57
C VAL A 89 19.84 2.92 6.83
N LYS A 90 19.66 1.60 6.86
CA LYS A 90 20.56 0.64 6.19
C LYS A 90 20.15 0.37 4.75
N LYS A 91 18.86 0.17 4.52
CA LYS A 91 18.33 -0.21 3.22
C LYS A 91 16.87 0.21 3.07
N ILE A 92 16.53 0.69 1.90
CA ILE A 92 15.15 0.90 1.48
C ILE A 92 14.87 -0.08 0.35
N PHE A 93 13.84 -0.89 0.52
CA PHE A 93 13.45 -1.88 -0.49
C PHE A 93 12.64 -1.20 -1.61
N VAL A 94 12.89 -1.61 -2.85
CA VAL A 94 12.15 -1.12 -4.01
C VAL A 94 10.64 -1.31 -3.79
N SER A 95 9.88 -0.26 -4.03
CA SER A 95 8.43 -0.27 -3.86
C SER A 95 7.72 0.43 -5.02
N PHE A 96 6.64 -0.19 -5.48
CA PHE A 96 5.68 0.39 -6.43
C PHE A 96 4.30 0.59 -5.78
N GLY A 97 4.22 0.37 -4.46
CA GLY A 97 3.01 0.51 -3.67
C GLY A 97 2.93 1.85 -2.92
N ASN A 98 1.92 1.94 -2.08
CA ASN A 98 1.69 3.09 -1.20
C ASN A 98 2.42 2.97 0.16
N PHE A 99 3.59 2.36 0.17
CA PHE A 99 4.44 2.22 1.35
C PHE A 99 5.90 2.01 0.95
N LEU A 100 6.82 2.27 1.89
CA LEU A 100 8.21 1.83 1.84
C LEU A 100 8.45 0.79 2.93
N LEU A 101 9.25 -0.24 2.63
CA LEU A 101 9.85 -1.12 3.62
C LEU A 101 11.28 -0.67 3.82
N VAL A 102 11.63 -0.33 5.06
CA VAL A 102 12.93 0.25 5.43
C VAL A 102 13.58 -0.61 6.48
N GLU A 103 14.82 -1.00 6.23
CA GLU A 103 15.69 -1.65 7.20
C GLU A 103 16.52 -0.58 7.93
N PHE A 104 16.36 -0.52 9.22
CA PHE A 104 17.09 0.38 10.11
C PHE A 104 18.23 -0.35 10.83
N THR A 105 19.10 0.39 11.49
CA THR A 105 20.13 -0.16 12.39
C THR A 105 19.46 -0.89 13.55
N ASP A 106 18.44 -0.26 14.13
CA ASP A 106 17.57 -0.82 15.16
C ASP A 106 16.09 -0.52 14.82
N GLY A 107 15.46 -1.41 14.06
CA GLY A 107 14.06 -1.28 13.66
C GLY A 107 13.08 -1.24 14.82
N PRO A 108 13.21 -2.10 15.83
CA PRO A 108 12.39 -2.05 17.06
C PRO A 108 12.48 -0.71 17.79
N ALA A 109 13.69 -0.13 17.95
CA ALA A 109 13.85 1.17 18.59
C ALA A 109 13.14 2.28 17.79
N VAL A 110 13.31 2.32 16.47
CA VAL A 110 12.58 3.27 15.59
C VAL A 110 11.07 3.10 15.72
N PHE A 111 10.57 1.86 15.65
CA PHE A 111 9.14 1.58 15.76
C PHE A 111 8.55 2.09 17.08
N ASN A 112 9.22 1.78 18.22
CA ASN A 112 8.76 2.17 19.54
C ASN A 112 8.82 3.69 19.75
N ALA A 113 9.89 4.34 19.32
CA ALA A 113 10.04 5.79 19.39
C ALA A 113 8.95 6.52 18.58
N MET A 114 8.63 6.06 17.38
CA MET A 114 7.55 6.63 16.58
C MET A 114 6.19 6.41 17.23
N ALA A 115 5.91 5.22 17.77
CA ALA A 115 4.66 4.92 18.47
C ALA A 115 4.43 5.83 19.68
N GLN A 116 5.47 6.14 20.46
CA GLN A 116 5.41 7.09 21.58
C GLN A 116 5.05 8.52 21.14
N LYS A 117 5.35 8.88 19.91
CA LYS A 117 4.96 10.17 19.30
C LYS A 117 3.59 10.14 18.59
N GLY A 118 2.87 9.01 18.68
CA GLY A 118 1.57 8.82 18.03
C GLY A 118 1.68 8.45 16.53
N VAL A 119 2.89 8.25 16.02
CA VAL A 119 3.12 7.81 14.63
C VAL A 119 3.15 6.29 14.57
N ILE A 120 2.08 5.69 14.06
CA ILE A 120 1.92 4.23 14.03
C ILE A 120 2.46 3.67 12.72
N LEU A 121 3.59 3.00 12.81
CA LEU A 121 4.24 2.27 11.73
C LEU A 121 3.88 0.78 11.79
N ARG A 122 4.47 -0.05 10.94
CA ARG A 122 4.31 -1.50 11.01
C ARG A 122 5.66 -2.20 11.14
N SER A 123 5.88 -2.84 12.31
CA SER A 123 7.06 -3.67 12.57
C SER A 123 6.99 -5.01 11.86
N PHE A 124 8.14 -5.49 11.42
CA PHE A 124 8.36 -6.84 10.87
C PHE A 124 9.33 -7.66 11.74
N GLU A 125 9.57 -7.26 12.97
CA GLU A 125 10.52 -7.87 13.90
C GLU A 125 10.37 -9.40 14.01
N THR A 126 9.14 -9.90 14.04
CA THR A 126 8.85 -11.34 14.16
C THR A 126 8.98 -12.10 12.82
N LYS A 127 9.27 -11.42 11.71
CA LYS A 127 9.39 -12.04 10.40
C LYS A 127 10.83 -12.42 10.11
N LYS A 128 11.04 -13.68 9.74
CA LYS A 128 12.37 -14.20 9.37
C LYS A 128 13.00 -13.33 8.26
N GLY A 129 14.22 -12.86 8.51
CA GLY A 129 14.97 -12.03 7.56
C GLY A 129 14.57 -10.55 7.52
N LEU A 130 13.58 -10.10 8.33
CA LEU A 130 13.07 -8.73 8.35
C LEU A 130 13.06 -8.10 9.76
N LYS A 131 13.90 -8.61 10.66
CA LYS A 131 13.91 -8.21 12.10
C LYS A 131 13.99 -6.70 12.32
N ASN A 132 14.82 -6.01 11.53
CA ASN A 132 15.02 -4.55 11.65
C ASN A 132 14.20 -3.76 10.63
N CYS A 133 13.24 -4.40 9.97
CA CYS A 133 12.43 -3.76 8.95
C CYS A 133 11.15 -3.16 9.54
N VAL A 134 10.89 -1.93 9.13
CA VAL A 134 9.65 -1.22 9.46
C VAL A 134 9.01 -0.74 8.16
N ARG A 135 7.69 -0.94 8.02
CA ARG A 135 6.93 -0.44 6.89
C ARG A 135 6.33 0.92 7.22
N ILE A 136 6.59 1.86 6.35
CA ILE A 136 6.08 3.23 6.41
C ILE A 136 5.07 3.40 5.27
N SER A 137 3.82 3.68 5.59
CA SER A 137 2.80 4.00 4.59
C SER A 137 3.00 5.42 4.06
N ILE A 138 2.71 5.63 2.77
CA ILE A 138 2.75 6.97 2.18
C ILE A 138 1.46 7.69 2.54
N GLY A 139 1.57 8.65 3.45
CA GLY A 139 0.50 9.51 3.93
C GLY A 139 0.36 10.81 3.15
N SER A 140 -0.31 11.77 3.77
CA SER A 140 -0.34 13.18 3.32
C SER A 140 1.04 13.83 3.49
N GLU A 141 1.24 14.99 2.89
CA GLU A 141 2.47 15.76 3.06
C GLU A 141 2.74 16.09 4.53
N ALA A 142 1.72 16.59 5.23
CA ALA A 142 1.82 16.93 6.65
C ALA A 142 2.22 15.72 7.53
N GLU A 143 1.64 14.54 7.28
CA GLU A 143 1.98 13.31 8.02
C GLU A 143 3.43 12.87 7.74
N LEU A 144 3.91 13.01 6.50
CA LEU A 144 5.29 12.68 6.15
C LEU A 144 6.29 13.68 6.70
N GLU A 145 5.96 14.97 6.72
CA GLU A 145 6.77 16.01 7.36
C GLU A 145 6.89 15.77 8.86
N GLU A 146 5.78 15.44 9.52
CA GLU A 146 5.77 15.11 10.94
C GLU A 146 6.60 13.85 11.23
N LEU A 147 6.44 12.78 10.45
CA LEU A 147 7.26 11.58 10.54
C LEU A 147 8.76 11.93 10.43
N MET A 148 9.15 12.68 9.40
CA MET A 148 10.55 13.04 9.18
C MET A 148 11.10 13.94 10.28
N ARG A 149 10.30 14.84 10.83
CA ARG A 149 10.68 15.67 11.98
C ARG A 149 11.04 14.80 13.19
N TYR A 150 10.24 13.77 13.49
CA TYR A 150 10.52 12.85 14.60
C TYR A 150 11.70 11.94 14.30
N LEU A 151 11.81 11.39 13.09
CA LEU A 151 12.97 10.56 12.71
C LEU A 151 14.29 11.31 12.80
N LYS A 152 14.35 12.57 12.34
CA LYS A 152 15.56 13.41 12.41
C LYS A 152 15.97 13.77 13.85
N ALA A 153 15.05 13.73 14.80
CA ALA A 153 15.30 13.97 16.21
C ALA A 153 15.69 12.71 17.00
N LEU A 154 15.76 11.54 16.35
CA LEU A 154 16.19 10.31 17.02
C LEU A 154 17.70 10.23 17.14
N GLU A 155 18.16 9.93 18.35
CA GLU A 155 19.54 9.56 18.67
C GLU A 155 19.61 8.03 18.78
N ILE A 156 19.90 7.34 17.67
CA ILE A 156 19.98 5.86 17.58
C ILE A 156 21.33 5.45 16.99
#